data_06a472051788fbcc628d956003845ad8
#
_entry.id   06a472051788fbcc628d956003845ad8
#
_cell.length_a   1.000
_cell.length_b   1.000
_cell.length_c   1.000
_cell.angle_alpha   90.00
_cell.angle_beta   90.00
_cell.angle_gamma   90.00
#
_symmetry.space_group_name_H-M   'P 1'
#
loop_
_entity.id
_entity.type
_entity.pdbx_description
1 polymer ?
#
loop_
_entity_poly.entity_id
_entity_poly.type
_entity_poly.pdbx_seq_one_letter_code
_entity_poly.pdbx_strand_id
1 'polypeptide(L)'
;LMLGLAAMTGMVGDMTANRKTLAVAAASGFSTATDLADWLVRTLGLPFREAHHVTGALVALAERRGVDLPDLTLADMQSVHPGLTEAVFAVLGVENSVRSRMSYGGTAPDQVRAQIARWAKDLR
;
A
#
# COMPACT_ATOMS: atom_id res chain seq x y z
N LEU A 1 1.53 -1.85 -36.89
CA LEU A 1 1.57 -2.66 -35.67
C LEU A 1 2.97 -3.17 -35.36
N MET A 2 3.66 -3.88 -36.27
CA MET A 2 5.00 -4.47 -36.04
C MET A 2 6.05 -3.44 -35.58
N LEU A 3 6.11 -2.28 -36.29
CA LEU A 3 7.04 -1.21 -35.92
C LEU A 3 6.77 -0.67 -34.51
N GLY A 4 5.48 -0.51 -34.14
CA GLY A 4 5.11 -0.07 -32.79
C GLY A 4 5.50 -1.08 -31.73
N LEU A 5 5.30 -2.38 -31.96
CA LEU A 5 5.73 -3.45 -31.05
C LEU A 5 7.25 -3.50 -30.88
N ALA A 6 7.99 -3.36 -31.98
CA ALA A 6 9.46 -3.32 -31.92
C ALA A 6 9.97 -2.13 -31.10
N ALA A 7 9.39 -0.93 -31.31
CA ALA A 7 9.72 0.26 -30.54
C ALA A 7 9.41 0.07 -29.04
N MET A 8 8.22 -0.43 -28.69
CA MET A 8 7.85 -0.70 -27.31
C MET A 8 8.74 -1.76 -26.65
N THR A 9 9.11 -2.80 -27.38
CA THR A 9 10.03 -3.83 -26.87
C THR A 9 11.38 -3.20 -26.50
N GLY A 10 11.94 -2.34 -27.37
CA GLY A 10 13.17 -1.61 -27.07
C GLY A 10 13.00 -0.71 -25.82
N MET A 11 11.95 0.10 -25.78
CA MET A 11 11.67 0.99 -24.63
C MET A 11 11.55 0.23 -23.30
N VAL A 12 10.85 -0.89 -23.29
CA VAL A 12 10.72 -1.72 -22.07
C VAL A 12 12.06 -2.35 -21.70
N GLY A 13 12.85 -2.80 -22.69
CA GLY A 13 14.18 -3.37 -22.45
C GLY A 13 15.17 -2.39 -21.82
N ASP A 14 15.09 -1.12 -22.22
CA ASP A 14 15.97 -0.05 -21.75
C ASP A 14 15.47 0.65 -20.48
N MET A 15 14.27 0.29 -20.01
CA MET A 15 13.65 0.95 -18.87
C MET A 15 14.41 0.68 -17.56
N THR A 16 14.75 1.74 -16.85
CA THR A 16 15.35 1.67 -15.53
C THR A 16 14.44 2.31 -14.48
N ALA A 17 14.25 1.63 -13.34
CA ALA A 17 13.41 2.13 -12.27
C ALA A 17 14.21 3.03 -11.32
N ASN A 18 13.82 4.29 -11.18
CA ASN A 18 14.32 5.15 -10.12
C ASN A 18 13.61 4.78 -8.81
N ARG A 19 14.14 3.80 -8.10
CA ARG A 19 13.52 3.21 -6.90
C ARG A 19 13.26 4.24 -5.80
N LYS A 20 14.17 5.21 -5.62
CA LYS A 20 14.02 6.24 -4.59
C LYS A 20 12.83 7.16 -4.88
N THR A 21 12.74 7.67 -6.11
CA THR A 21 11.62 8.53 -6.52
C THR A 21 10.29 7.79 -6.49
N LEU A 22 10.28 6.53 -6.93
CA LEU A 22 9.08 5.70 -6.92
C LEU A 22 8.61 5.40 -5.48
N ALA A 23 9.52 5.14 -4.55
CA ALA A 23 9.17 4.90 -3.16
C ALA A 23 8.53 6.15 -2.51
N VAL A 24 9.11 7.33 -2.74
CA VAL A 24 8.54 8.60 -2.26
C VAL A 24 7.15 8.85 -2.87
N ALA A 25 7.01 8.67 -4.18
CA ALA A 25 5.73 8.86 -4.85
C ALA A 25 4.65 7.89 -4.37
N ALA A 26 5.02 6.62 -4.12
CA ALA A 26 4.09 5.62 -3.61
C ALA A 26 3.62 5.91 -2.19
N ALA A 27 4.46 6.52 -1.34
CA ALA A 27 4.12 6.85 0.03
C ALA A 27 3.27 8.13 0.16
N SER A 28 3.26 8.98 -0.88
CA SER A 28 2.58 10.27 -0.81
C SER A 28 1.05 10.14 -0.83
N GLY A 29 0.37 11.14 -0.25
CA GLY A 29 -1.08 11.33 -0.36
C GLY A 29 -1.92 10.29 0.39
N PHE A 30 -1.39 9.70 1.46
CA PHE A 30 -2.09 8.73 2.30
C PHE A 30 -2.60 7.50 1.52
N SER A 31 -1.84 7.05 0.53
CA SER A 31 -2.23 5.97 -0.39
C SER A 31 -2.61 4.66 0.31
N THR A 32 -2.12 4.43 1.53
CA THR A 32 -2.38 3.22 2.34
C THR A 32 -3.49 3.40 3.38
N ALA A 33 -4.21 4.53 3.39
CA ALA A 33 -5.28 4.78 4.35
C ALA A 33 -6.41 3.74 4.29
N THR A 34 -6.67 3.16 3.12
CA THR A 34 -7.65 2.08 2.96
C THR A 34 -7.27 0.80 3.70
N ASP A 35 -5.98 0.50 3.83
CA ASP A 35 -5.52 -0.66 4.60
C ASP A 35 -5.80 -0.49 6.09
N LEU A 36 -5.73 0.76 6.59
CA LEU A 36 -6.14 1.10 7.95
C LEU A 36 -7.65 0.86 8.14
N ALA A 37 -8.50 1.31 7.22
CA ALA A 37 -9.93 1.08 7.28
C ALA A 37 -10.26 -0.42 7.29
N ASP A 38 -9.62 -1.21 6.44
CA ASP A 38 -9.76 -2.67 6.40
C ASP A 38 -9.31 -3.33 7.72
N TRP A 39 -8.23 -2.85 8.31
CA TRP A 39 -7.73 -3.35 9.60
C TRP A 39 -8.73 -3.05 10.74
N LEU A 40 -9.30 -1.84 10.78
CA LEU A 40 -10.32 -1.45 11.76
C LEU A 40 -11.54 -2.37 11.68
N VAL A 41 -12.00 -2.70 10.46
CA VAL A 41 -13.12 -3.63 10.27
C VAL A 41 -12.76 -5.03 10.75
N ARG A 42 -11.59 -5.55 10.33
CA ARG A 42 -11.20 -6.96 10.61
C ARG A 42 -10.79 -7.20 12.05
N THR A 43 -10.12 -6.22 12.67
CA THR A 43 -9.49 -6.38 13.99
C THR A 43 -10.36 -5.83 15.12
N LEU A 44 -10.97 -4.66 14.91
CA LEU A 44 -11.83 -4.04 15.92
C LEU A 44 -13.33 -4.33 15.70
N GLY A 45 -13.69 -4.96 14.58
CA GLY A 45 -15.08 -5.28 14.26
C GLY A 45 -15.94 -4.07 13.94
N LEU A 46 -15.33 -2.93 13.60
CA LEU A 46 -16.09 -1.72 13.29
C LEU A 46 -16.88 -1.89 12.00
N PRO A 47 -18.11 -1.37 11.91
CA PRO A 47 -18.81 -1.24 10.64
C PRO A 47 -17.94 -0.44 9.64
N PHE A 48 -17.94 -0.81 8.36
CA PHE A 48 -17.08 -0.19 7.34
C PHE A 48 -17.20 1.34 7.31
N ARG A 49 -18.43 1.87 7.43
CA ARG A 49 -18.67 3.32 7.46
C ARG A 49 -17.97 4.00 8.64
N GLU A 50 -18.00 3.38 9.82
CA GLU A 50 -17.33 3.88 11.01
C GLU A 50 -15.80 3.79 10.87
N ALA A 51 -15.28 2.66 10.39
CA ALA A 51 -13.86 2.49 10.08
C ALA A 51 -13.37 3.57 9.09
N HIS A 52 -14.17 3.90 8.06
CA HIS A 52 -13.85 4.94 7.11
C HIS A 52 -13.83 6.34 7.76
N HIS A 53 -14.77 6.65 8.68
CA HIS A 53 -14.76 7.91 9.42
C HIS A 53 -13.55 8.03 10.34
N VAL A 54 -13.21 6.98 11.09
CA VAL A 54 -12.00 6.94 11.94
C VAL A 54 -10.75 7.15 11.11
N THR A 55 -10.62 6.44 9.97
CA THR A 55 -9.50 6.61 9.05
C THR A 55 -9.41 8.03 8.52
N GLY A 56 -10.51 8.62 8.08
CA GLY A 56 -10.56 10.00 7.61
C GLY A 56 -10.16 11.02 8.69
N ALA A 57 -10.56 10.80 9.94
CA ALA A 57 -10.17 11.65 11.06
C ALA A 57 -8.66 11.55 11.36
N LEU A 58 -8.07 10.34 11.24
CA LEU A 58 -6.62 10.13 11.38
C LEU A 58 -5.82 10.78 10.25
N VAL A 59 -6.29 10.68 9.01
CA VAL A 59 -5.70 11.39 7.86
C VAL A 59 -5.73 12.90 8.11
N ALA A 60 -6.87 13.45 8.50
CA ALA A 60 -6.98 14.89 8.80
C ALA A 60 -6.09 15.32 9.98
N LEU A 61 -5.85 14.44 10.96
CA LEU A 61 -4.92 14.70 12.05
C LEU A 61 -3.46 14.71 11.55
N ALA A 62 -3.07 13.75 10.72
CA ALA A 62 -1.75 13.66 10.11
C ALA A 62 -1.46 14.90 9.22
N GLU A 63 -2.43 15.31 8.38
CA GLU A 63 -2.34 16.53 7.57
C GLU A 63 -2.11 17.79 8.43
N ARG A 64 -2.90 17.96 9.50
CA ARG A 64 -2.72 19.11 10.40
C ARG A 64 -1.35 19.14 11.07
N ARG A 65 -0.73 17.97 11.29
CA ARG A 65 0.62 17.84 11.87
C ARG A 65 1.73 17.89 10.84
N GLY A 66 1.41 17.82 9.56
CA GLY A 66 2.40 17.77 8.46
C GLY A 66 3.22 16.49 8.45
N VAL A 67 2.63 15.37 8.86
CA VAL A 67 3.27 14.03 8.90
C VAL A 67 2.42 13.01 8.16
N ASP A 68 3.01 11.84 7.84
CA ASP A 68 2.26 10.72 7.28
C ASP A 68 1.62 9.86 8.40
N LEU A 69 0.64 9.01 8.02
CA LEU A 69 -0.07 8.14 8.99
C LEU A 69 0.87 7.27 9.85
N PRO A 70 1.93 6.65 9.32
CA PRO A 70 2.88 5.87 10.12
C PRO A 70 3.67 6.69 11.16
N ASP A 71 3.74 8.01 10.99
CA ASP A 71 4.51 8.92 11.86
C ASP A 71 3.67 9.48 13.01
N LEU A 72 2.36 9.21 13.03
CA LEU A 72 1.51 9.53 14.18
C LEU A 72 1.90 8.65 15.37
N THR A 73 1.90 9.24 16.56
CA THR A 73 2.06 8.45 17.80
C THR A 73 0.82 7.62 18.12
N LEU A 74 0.98 6.56 18.89
CA LEU A 74 -0.18 5.79 19.37
C LEU A 74 -1.17 6.67 20.15
N ALA A 75 -0.67 7.61 20.96
CA ALA A 75 -1.52 8.55 21.69
C ALA A 75 -2.35 9.44 20.75
N ASP A 76 -1.77 9.87 19.62
CA ASP A 76 -2.50 10.61 18.61
C ASP A 76 -3.62 9.78 17.99
N MET A 77 -3.32 8.54 17.66
CA MET A 77 -4.30 7.62 17.09
C MET A 77 -5.41 7.32 18.09
N GLN A 78 -5.07 7.09 19.36
CA GLN A 78 -6.03 6.84 20.44
C GLN A 78 -6.90 8.06 20.77
N SER A 79 -6.44 9.28 20.49
CA SER A 79 -7.26 10.48 20.62
C SER A 79 -8.46 10.50 19.64
N VAL A 80 -8.34 9.77 18.53
CA VAL A 80 -9.42 9.62 17.54
C VAL A 80 -10.27 8.38 17.85
N HIS A 81 -9.63 7.25 18.15
CA HIS A 81 -10.35 6.03 18.52
C HIS A 81 -9.57 5.24 19.59
N PRO A 82 -10.10 5.11 20.83
CA PRO A 82 -9.38 4.52 21.97
C PRO A 82 -9.04 3.04 21.79
N GLY A 83 -9.71 2.31 20.90
CA GLY A 83 -9.44 0.91 20.59
C GLY A 83 -8.19 0.68 19.72
N LEU A 84 -7.51 1.73 19.25
CA LEU A 84 -6.28 1.59 18.47
C LEU A 84 -5.13 1.15 19.37
N THR A 85 -4.34 0.19 18.89
CA THR A 85 -3.19 -0.39 19.58
C THR A 85 -1.95 -0.34 18.71
N GLU A 86 -0.78 -0.66 19.27
CA GLU A 86 0.49 -0.74 18.52
C GLU A 86 0.41 -1.63 17.27
N ALA A 87 -0.50 -2.60 17.24
CA ALA A 87 -0.70 -3.47 16.09
C ALA A 87 -1.10 -2.72 14.81
N VAL A 88 -1.64 -1.50 14.91
CA VAL A 88 -2.00 -0.69 13.75
C VAL A 88 -0.78 -0.33 12.88
N PHE A 89 0.39 -0.13 13.50
CA PHE A 89 1.59 0.23 12.76
C PHE A 89 2.08 -0.89 11.82
N ALA A 90 1.70 -2.14 12.08
CA ALA A 90 2.05 -3.26 11.21
C ALA A 90 1.31 -3.27 9.87
N VAL A 91 0.24 -2.48 9.72
CA VAL A 91 -0.53 -2.39 8.47
C VAL A 91 -0.31 -1.07 7.73
N LEU A 92 0.31 -0.09 8.39
CA LEU A 92 0.60 1.20 7.78
C LEU A 92 1.87 1.15 6.93
N GLY A 93 1.90 2.01 5.92
CA GLY A 93 3.03 2.16 5.01
C GLY A 93 3.00 1.23 3.80
N VAL A 94 3.65 1.69 2.73
CA VAL A 94 3.60 1.06 1.39
C VAL A 94 4.12 -0.39 1.41
N GLU A 95 5.20 -0.65 2.15
CA GLU A 95 5.81 -1.98 2.21
C GLU A 95 4.83 -3.01 2.81
N ASN A 96 4.15 -2.66 3.91
CA ASN A 96 3.16 -3.51 4.55
C ASN A 96 1.93 -3.71 3.66
N SER A 97 1.47 -2.63 3.01
CA SER A 97 0.38 -2.69 2.03
C SER A 97 0.68 -3.71 0.93
N VAL A 98 1.83 -3.58 0.27
CA VAL A 98 2.24 -4.49 -0.82
C VAL A 98 2.36 -5.93 -0.32
N ARG A 99 2.99 -6.16 0.83
CA ARG A 99 3.18 -7.51 1.39
C ARG A 99 1.88 -8.19 1.78
N SER A 100 0.85 -7.43 2.13
CA SER A 100 -0.46 -7.98 2.50
C SER A 100 -1.22 -8.61 1.35
N ARG A 101 -0.88 -8.31 0.09
CA ARG A 101 -1.60 -8.76 -1.12
C ARG A 101 -1.18 -10.17 -1.57
N MET A 102 -1.48 -11.17 -0.73
CA MET A 102 -1.04 -12.56 -0.88
C MET A 102 -1.94 -13.43 -1.75
N SER A 103 -3.09 -12.92 -2.23
CA SER A 103 -3.97 -13.67 -3.15
C SER A 103 -3.25 -14.01 -4.46
N TYR A 104 -3.73 -15.03 -5.17
CA TYR A 104 -3.20 -15.39 -6.49
C TYR A 104 -3.20 -14.19 -7.44
N GLY A 105 -2.04 -13.90 -8.04
CA GLY A 105 -1.86 -12.70 -8.89
C GLY A 105 -1.72 -11.38 -8.12
N GLY A 106 -1.66 -11.44 -6.80
CA GLY A 106 -1.45 -10.26 -5.95
C GLY A 106 -0.05 -9.66 -6.08
N THR A 107 0.12 -8.46 -5.52
CA THR A 107 1.38 -7.69 -5.63
C THR A 107 2.42 -8.03 -4.57
N ALA A 108 2.13 -8.93 -3.61
CA ALA A 108 3.14 -9.38 -2.66
C ALA A 108 4.35 -9.97 -3.40
N PRO A 109 5.59 -9.71 -2.93
CA PRO A 109 6.81 -10.14 -3.65
C PRO A 109 6.82 -11.62 -4.01
N ASP A 110 6.30 -12.49 -3.15
CA ASP A 110 6.26 -13.93 -3.42
C ASP A 110 5.26 -14.28 -4.54
N GLN A 111 4.11 -13.59 -4.58
CA GLN A 111 3.14 -13.76 -5.67
C GLN A 111 3.71 -13.25 -7.01
N VAL A 112 4.42 -12.12 -7.00
CA VAL A 112 5.09 -11.58 -8.19
C VAL A 112 6.17 -12.56 -8.69
N ARG A 113 7.01 -13.10 -7.80
CA ARG A 113 8.02 -14.10 -8.16
C ARG A 113 7.39 -15.37 -8.76
N ALA A 114 6.28 -15.83 -8.18
CA ALA A 114 5.55 -16.99 -8.71
C ALA A 114 4.99 -16.72 -10.13
N GLN A 115 4.46 -15.51 -10.37
CA GLN A 115 4.00 -15.11 -11.71
C GLN A 115 5.16 -15.02 -12.70
N ILE A 116 6.29 -14.43 -12.32
CA ILE A 116 7.49 -14.37 -13.16
C ILE A 116 7.95 -15.77 -13.56
N ALA A 117 8.05 -16.69 -12.59
CA ALA A 117 8.47 -18.07 -12.86
C ALA A 117 7.50 -18.79 -13.81
N ARG A 118 6.20 -18.60 -13.66
CA ARG A 118 5.18 -19.15 -14.55
C ARG A 118 5.35 -18.63 -15.98
N TRP A 119 5.38 -17.31 -16.17
CA TRP A 119 5.49 -16.71 -17.49
C TRP A 119 6.83 -17.00 -18.17
N ALA A 120 7.93 -17.06 -17.41
CA ALA A 120 9.21 -17.48 -17.95
C ALA A 120 9.22 -18.92 -18.48
N LYS A 121 8.32 -19.78 -17.95
CA LYS A 121 8.12 -21.14 -18.48
C LYS A 121 7.22 -21.16 -19.72
N ASP A 122 6.12 -20.39 -19.67
CA ASP A 122 5.06 -20.43 -20.71
C ASP A 122 5.47 -19.67 -21.99
N LEU A 123 6.44 -18.74 -21.91
CA LEU A 123 6.94 -17.94 -23.04
C LEU A 123 8.25 -18.49 -23.68
N ARG A 124 8.72 -19.66 -23.28
CA ARG A 124 9.85 -20.39 -23.90
C ARG A 124 9.33 -21.33 -24.97
#